data_0f12a718c816174979dea1ba176d3f37
#
_entry.id   0f12a718c816174979dea1ba176d3f37
#
_cell.length_a   1.000
_cell.length_b   1.000
_cell.length_c   1.000
_cell.angle_alpha   90.00
_cell.angle_beta   90.00
_cell.angle_gamma   90.00
#
_symmetry.space_group_name_H-M   'P 1'
#
loop_
_entity.id
_entity.type
_entity.pdbx_description
1 polymer ?
#
loop_
_entity_poly.entity_id
_entity_poly.type
_entity_poly.pdbx_seq_one_letter_code
_entity_poly.pdbx_strand_id
1 'polypeptide(L)'
;MYREFALRVPEGERSDFIRSAIVEKLQSVPRPDRLLSLEGRIKNLETGLAEVKRCLADLEILTIEKGKVNPHTFCIDETDRKIVDLLLHSKGATTPELASYMKTNRWHVLNRLRKMQKRSSVQLGKSIIEYYGGERQGKKKAWWLTQELSDR
;
A
#
# COMPACT_ATOMS: atom_id res chain seq x y z
N MET A 1 -21.88 42.60 23.38
CA MET A 1 -22.76 41.43 23.44
C MET A 1 -24.18 41.73 23.90
N TYR A 2 -24.41 42.25 25.09
CA TYR A 2 -25.78 42.54 25.59
C TYR A 2 -26.53 43.63 24.77
N ARG A 3 -25.85 44.68 24.31
CA ARG A 3 -26.43 45.74 23.45
C ARG A 3 -26.85 45.23 22.07
N GLU A 4 -26.10 44.31 21.47
CA GLU A 4 -26.45 43.72 20.17
C GLU A 4 -27.65 42.79 20.29
N PHE A 5 -27.72 42.04 21.36
CA PHE A 5 -28.87 41.17 21.67
C PHE A 5 -30.15 41.99 21.87
N ALA A 6 -30.06 43.08 22.63
CA ALA A 6 -31.19 43.97 22.88
C ALA A 6 -31.69 44.71 21.62
N LEU A 7 -30.83 44.91 20.62
CA LEU A 7 -31.19 45.54 19.35
C LEU A 7 -31.82 44.55 18.35
N ARG A 8 -31.48 43.26 18.45
CA ARG A 8 -31.91 42.27 17.47
C ARG A 8 -33.16 41.49 17.89
N VAL A 9 -33.45 41.40 19.20
CA VAL A 9 -34.56 40.61 19.74
C VAL A 9 -35.51 41.54 20.52
N PRO A 10 -36.80 41.65 20.11
CA PRO A 10 -37.81 42.43 20.83
C PRO A 10 -37.92 41.98 22.28
N GLU A 11 -38.26 42.92 23.16
CA GLU A 11 -38.24 42.67 24.61
C GLU A 11 -39.17 41.53 25.06
N GLY A 12 -40.31 41.34 24.41
CA GLY A 12 -41.25 40.24 24.66
C GLY A 12 -40.78 38.85 24.19
N GLU A 13 -39.84 38.77 23.24
CA GLU A 13 -39.41 37.51 22.60
C GLU A 13 -38.06 37.03 23.13
N ARG A 14 -37.39 37.81 23.97
CA ARG A 14 -36.04 37.50 24.48
C ARG A 14 -35.97 36.15 25.25
N SER A 15 -36.99 35.83 26.03
CA SER A 15 -37.01 34.61 26.79
C SER A 15 -37.15 33.36 25.88
N ASP A 16 -37.93 33.47 24.83
CA ASP A 16 -38.14 32.38 23.91
C ASP A 16 -36.94 32.18 22.99
N PHE A 17 -36.31 33.28 22.58
CA PHE A 17 -35.05 33.23 21.84
C PHE A 17 -33.94 32.56 22.65
N ILE A 18 -33.79 32.91 23.94
CA ILE A 18 -32.78 32.28 24.82
C ILE A 18 -33.08 30.79 24.99
N ARG A 19 -34.34 30.44 25.25
CA ARG A 19 -34.76 29.01 25.39
C ARG A 19 -34.43 28.22 24.10
N SER A 20 -34.81 28.78 22.96
CA SER A 20 -34.55 28.12 21.65
C SER A 20 -33.05 27.96 21.39
N ALA A 21 -32.23 28.96 21.67
CA ALA A 21 -30.80 28.93 21.52
C ALA A 21 -30.15 27.89 22.47
N ILE A 22 -30.64 27.77 23.71
CA ILE A 22 -30.16 26.75 24.66
C ILE A 22 -30.55 25.37 24.17
N VAL A 23 -31.79 25.16 23.74
CA VAL A 23 -32.26 23.83 23.24
C VAL A 23 -31.47 23.44 21.99
N GLU A 24 -31.27 24.38 21.04
CA GLU A 24 -30.47 24.13 19.85
C GLU A 24 -29.03 23.75 20.20
N LYS A 25 -28.42 24.48 21.15
CA LYS A 25 -27.07 24.19 21.59
C LYS A 25 -26.96 22.83 22.28
N LEU A 26 -27.90 22.47 23.13
CA LEU A 26 -27.95 21.16 23.78
C LEU A 26 -28.19 20.02 22.80
N GLN A 27 -28.96 20.28 21.74
CA GLN A 27 -29.18 19.28 20.67
C GLN A 27 -27.97 19.17 19.73
N SER A 28 -27.22 20.24 19.54
CA SER A 28 -26.01 20.28 18.70
C SER A 28 -24.77 19.67 19.38
N VAL A 29 -24.78 19.52 20.71
CA VAL A 29 -23.71 18.80 21.42
C VAL A 29 -23.85 17.31 21.09
N PRO A 30 -22.82 16.68 20.49
CA PRO A 30 -22.86 15.24 20.23
C PRO A 30 -23.11 14.50 21.56
N ARG A 31 -24.20 13.73 21.62
CA ARG A 31 -24.49 12.93 22.83
C ARG A 31 -23.28 12.05 23.12
N PRO A 32 -22.82 11.97 24.39
CA PRO A 32 -21.67 11.14 24.76
C PRO A 32 -21.84 9.69 24.27
N ASP A 33 -23.08 9.19 24.23
CA ASP A 33 -23.40 7.86 23.68
C ASP A 33 -23.02 7.70 22.21
N ARG A 34 -23.09 8.76 21.41
CA ARG A 34 -22.69 8.71 20.00
C ARG A 34 -21.15 8.64 19.85
N LEU A 35 -20.43 9.37 20.69
CA LEU A 35 -18.97 9.32 20.70
C LEU A 35 -18.47 7.93 21.14
N LEU A 36 -19.00 7.40 22.23
CA LEU A 36 -18.69 6.05 22.70
C LEU A 36 -19.02 4.97 21.66
N SER A 37 -20.15 5.12 20.95
CA SER A 37 -20.52 4.22 19.86
C SER A 37 -19.54 4.30 18.68
N LEU A 38 -19.06 5.50 18.32
CA LEU A 38 -18.07 5.69 17.27
C LEU A 38 -16.70 5.14 17.68
N GLU A 39 -16.28 5.38 18.91
CA GLU A 39 -15.03 4.81 19.45
C GLU A 39 -15.07 3.27 19.43
N GLY A 40 -16.18 2.68 19.84
CA GLY A 40 -16.38 1.22 19.75
C GLY A 40 -16.30 0.69 18.33
N ARG A 41 -16.89 1.41 17.36
CA ARG A 41 -16.81 1.03 15.93
C ARG A 41 -15.39 1.17 15.37
N ILE A 42 -14.66 2.22 15.74
CA ILE A 42 -13.27 2.42 15.34
C ILE A 42 -12.42 1.26 15.87
N LYS A 43 -12.53 0.95 17.15
CA LYS A 43 -11.80 -0.16 17.77
C LYS A 43 -12.09 -1.51 17.10
N ASN A 44 -13.33 -1.77 16.74
CA ASN A 44 -13.70 -2.99 16.01
C ASN A 44 -13.11 -3.03 14.59
N LEU A 45 -13.07 -1.89 13.88
CA LEU A 45 -12.44 -1.79 12.57
C LEU A 45 -10.92 -1.98 12.65
N GLU A 46 -10.27 -1.40 13.64
CA GLU A 46 -8.83 -1.59 13.89
C GLU A 46 -8.50 -3.07 14.17
N THR A 47 -9.30 -3.72 14.99
CA THR A 47 -9.15 -5.15 15.28
C THR A 47 -9.33 -5.99 14.01
N GLY A 48 -10.39 -5.74 13.24
CA GLY A 48 -10.63 -6.42 11.97
C GLY A 48 -9.53 -6.21 10.95
N LEU A 49 -8.99 -4.98 10.87
CA LEU A 49 -7.86 -4.68 9.99
C LEU A 49 -6.58 -5.42 10.41
N ALA A 50 -6.33 -5.53 11.71
CA ALA A 50 -5.18 -6.29 12.22
C ALA A 50 -5.31 -7.79 11.90
N GLU A 51 -6.52 -8.34 12.00
CA GLU A 51 -6.80 -9.73 11.67
C GLU A 51 -6.63 -10.02 10.16
N VAL A 52 -7.14 -9.14 9.30
CA VAL A 52 -6.94 -9.25 7.85
C VAL A 52 -5.44 -9.18 7.49
N LYS A 53 -4.69 -8.27 8.10
CA LYS A 53 -3.23 -8.18 7.89
C LYS A 53 -2.53 -9.47 8.30
N ARG A 54 -2.93 -10.08 9.40
CA ARG A 54 -2.38 -11.36 9.87
C ARG A 54 -2.71 -12.49 8.90
N CYS A 55 -3.96 -12.62 8.46
CA CYS A 55 -4.36 -13.62 7.47
C CYS A 55 -3.61 -13.47 6.14
N LEU A 56 -3.36 -12.24 5.69
CA LEU A 56 -2.56 -12.00 4.49
C LEU A 56 -1.11 -12.44 4.68
N ALA A 57 -0.51 -12.15 5.83
CA ALA A 57 0.85 -12.62 6.14
C ALA A 57 0.92 -14.15 6.19
N ASP A 58 -0.07 -14.81 6.78
CA ASP A 58 -0.14 -16.28 6.83
C ASP A 58 -0.30 -16.88 5.42
N LEU A 59 -1.09 -16.26 4.55
CA LEU A 59 -1.23 -16.66 3.14
C LEU A 59 0.07 -16.47 2.35
N GLU A 60 0.81 -15.40 2.60
CA GLU A 60 2.12 -15.17 1.99
C GLU A 60 3.12 -16.24 2.42
N ILE A 61 3.16 -16.61 3.71
CA ILE A 61 4.01 -17.69 4.23
C ILE A 61 3.66 -19.03 3.58
N LEU A 62 2.37 -19.38 3.49
CA LEU A 62 1.91 -20.61 2.84
C LEU A 62 2.26 -20.67 1.34
N THR A 63 2.28 -19.51 0.68
CA THR A 63 2.69 -19.43 -0.74
C THR A 63 4.19 -19.64 -0.90
N ILE A 64 4.99 -19.16 0.06
CA ILE A 64 6.44 -19.36 0.12
C ILE A 64 6.77 -20.84 0.40
N GLU A 65 6.10 -21.46 1.36
CA GLU A 65 6.31 -22.86 1.72
C GLU A 65 5.97 -23.84 0.57
N LYS A 66 5.02 -23.50 -0.29
CA LYS A 66 4.68 -24.27 -1.50
C LYS A 66 5.67 -24.07 -2.65
N GLY A 67 6.77 -23.33 -2.44
CA GLY A 67 7.80 -23.08 -3.47
C GLY A 67 7.35 -22.15 -4.61
N LYS A 68 6.12 -21.64 -4.56
CA LYS A 68 5.57 -20.71 -5.57
C LYS A 68 5.58 -19.28 -5.05
N VAL A 69 6.75 -18.68 -5.04
CA VAL A 69 6.88 -17.26 -4.67
C VAL A 69 6.40 -16.39 -5.82
N ASN A 70 5.42 -15.54 -5.57
CA ASN A 70 5.02 -14.54 -6.55
C ASN A 70 6.07 -13.41 -6.61
N PRO A 71 6.79 -13.24 -7.74
CA PRO A 71 7.84 -12.23 -7.84
C PRO A 71 7.33 -10.80 -7.69
N HIS A 72 6.04 -10.55 -7.92
CA HIS A 72 5.43 -9.22 -7.76
C HIS A 72 5.32 -8.75 -6.31
N THR A 73 5.39 -9.65 -5.34
CA THR A 73 5.40 -9.32 -3.90
C THR A 73 6.59 -8.42 -3.51
N PHE A 74 7.70 -8.50 -4.28
CA PHE A 74 8.91 -7.71 -4.03
C PHE A 74 8.96 -6.38 -4.78
N CYS A 75 7.93 -6.08 -5.56
CA CYS A 75 7.79 -4.82 -6.29
C CYS A 75 7.23 -3.73 -5.37
N ILE A 76 7.89 -2.56 -5.33
CA ILE A 76 7.37 -1.40 -4.58
C ILE A 76 6.41 -0.59 -5.43
N ASP A 77 6.75 -0.41 -6.69
CA ASP A 77 6.03 0.45 -7.61
C ASP A 77 5.76 -0.23 -8.96
N GLU A 78 5.02 0.46 -9.81
CA GLU A 78 4.66 -0.02 -11.14
C GLU A 78 5.89 -0.27 -12.04
N THR A 79 6.96 0.45 -11.79
CA THR A 79 8.23 0.29 -12.51
C THR A 79 8.87 -1.07 -12.22
N ASP A 80 8.90 -1.47 -10.95
CA ASP A 80 9.39 -2.78 -10.53
C ASP A 80 8.52 -3.90 -11.13
N ARG A 81 7.18 -3.72 -11.17
CA ARG A 81 6.25 -4.68 -11.79
C ARG A 81 6.54 -4.87 -13.27
N LYS A 82 6.69 -3.78 -14.02
CA LYS A 82 7.05 -3.82 -15.46
C LYS A 82 8.37 -4.55 -15.72
N ILE A 83 9.36 -4.41 -14.83
CA ILE A 83 10.62 -5.16 -14.92
C ILE A 83 10.35 -6.66 -14.75
N VAL A 84 9.60 -7.04 -13.73
CA VAL A 84 9.27 -8.45 -13.44
C VAL A 84 8.45 -9.05 -14.59
N ASP A 85 7.45 -8.33 -15.10
CA ASP A 85 6.62 -8.77 -16.24
C ASP A 85 7.48 -9.02 -17.49
N LEU A 86 8.41 -8.12 -17.78
CA LEU A 86 9.30 -8.32 -18.91
C LEU A 86 10.23 -9.51 -18.71
N LEU A 87 10.78 -9.71 -17.52
CA LEU A 87 11.61 -10.87 -17.20
C LEU A 87 10.85 -12.20 -17.30
N LEU A 88 9.57 -12.23 -16.90
CA LEU A 88 8.68 -13.38 -17.06
C LEU A 88 8.40 -13.68 -18.55
N HIS A 89 8.02 -12.64 -19.31
CA HIS A 89 7.65 -12.78 -20.72
C HIS A 89 8.82 -13.18 -21.62
N SER A 90 9.96 -12.49 -21.43
CA SER A 90 11.14 -12.66 -22.30
C SER A 90 12.08 -13.75 -21.82
N LYS A 91 11.72 -14.47 -20.75
CA LYS A 91 12.58 -15.49 -20.12
C LYS A 91 14.01 -14.96 -19.95
N GLY A 92 14.14 -13.84 -19.24
CA GLY A 92 15.38 -13.10 -19.04
C GLY A 92 15.54 -11.91 -19.98
N ALA A 93 16.21 -10.85 -19.50
CA ALA A 93 16.47 -9.64 -20.26
C ALA A 93 17.81 -9.00 -19.89
N THR A 94 18.45 -8.36 -20.84
CA THR A 94 19.65 -7.57 -20.61
C THR A 94 19.29 -6.20 -20.03
N THR A 95 20.23 -5.57 -19.31
CA THR A 95 19.99 -4.22 -18.77
C THR A 95 19.63 -3.19 -19.86
N PRO A 96 20.25 -3.21 -21.05
CA PRO A 96 19.83 -2.33 -22.14
C PRO A 96 18.40 -2.58 -22.65
N GLU A 97 17.98 -3.84 -22.78
CA GLU A 97 16.61 -4.18 -23.19
C GLU A 97 15.59 -3.66 -22.18
N LEU A 98 15.83 -3.89 -20.89
CA LEU A 98 15.01 -3.36 -19.80
C LEU A 98 14.94 -1.82 -19.84
N ALA A 99 16.08 -1.15 -20.04
CA ALA A 99 16.15 0.31 -20.10
C ALA A 99 15.37 0.88 -21.31
N SER A 100 15.47 0.23 -22.46
CA SER A 100 14.73 0.61 -23.67
C SER A 100 13.22 0.40 -23.50
N TYR A 101 12.80 -0.74 -22.95
CA TYR A 101 11.40 -1.03 -22.71
C TYR A 101 10.76 -0.02 -21.75
N MET A 102 11.47 0.35 -20.70
CA MET A 102 11.01 1.29 -19.67
C MET A 102 11.24 2.75 -20.05
N LYS A 103 11.86 3.04 -21.18
CA LYS A 103 12.25 4.39 -21.62
C LYS A 103 13.03 5.15 -20.53
N THR A 104 13.98 4.46 -19.88
CA THR A 104 14.76 5.00 -18.76
C THR A 104 16.25 4.70 -18.89
N ASN A 105 17.06 5.22 -17.96
CA ASN A 105 18.50 5.01 -17.97
C ASN A 105 18.86 3.61 -17.42
N ARG A 106 19.88 2.97 -18.02
CA ARG A 106 20.44 1.68 -17.61
C ARG A 106 20.81 1.63 -16.13
N TRP A 107 21.38 2.74 -15.62
CA TRP A 107 21.76 2.83 -14.21
C TRP A 107 20.56 2.79 -13.27
N HIS A 108 19.46 3.41 -13.68
CA HIS A 108 18.20 3.39 -12.93
C HIS A 108 17.63 1.97 -12.82
N VAL A 109 17.60 1.25 -13.95
CA VAL A 109 17.18 -0.16 -14.00
C VAL A 109 18.08 -1.03 -13.12
N LEU A 110 19.39 -0.85 -13.20
CA LEU A 110 20.34 -1.62 -12.41
C LEU A 110 20.14 -1.43 -10.90
N ASN A 111 19.89 -0.20 -10.47
CA ASN A 111 19.61 0.10 -9.07
C ASN A 111 18.29 -0.56 -8.61
N ARG A 112 17.27 -0.58 -9.46
CA ARG A 112 16.00 -1.25 -9.18
C ARG A 112 16.19 -2.75 -9.01
N LEU A 113 16.83 -3.40 -9.96
CA LEU A 113 17.15 -4.83 -9.91
C LEU A 113 17.92 -5.20 -8.64
N ARG A 114 18.94 -4.43 -8.28
CA ARG A 114 19.73 -4.63 -7.04
C ARG A 114 18.88 -4.46 -5.78
N LYS A 115 17.97 -3.48 -5.76
CA LYS A 115 17.05 -3.29 -4.63
C LYS A 115 16.09 -4.47 -4.48
N MET A 116 15.49 -4.96 -5.57
CA MET A 116 14.63 -6.15 -5.56
C MET A 116 15.41 -7.39 -5.13
N GLN A 117 16.61 -7.58 -5.66
CA GLN A 117 17.51 -8.66 -5.26
C GLN A 117 17.80 -8.66 -3.76
N LYS A 118 18.17 -7.49 -3.22
CA LYS A 118 18.46 -7.34 -1.78
C LYS A 118 17.22 -7.64 -0.92
N ARG A 119 16.04 -7.14 -1.29
CA ARG A 119 14.80 -7.39 -0.54
C ARG A 119 14.42 -8.86 -0.52
N SER A 120 14.41 -9.48 -1.69
CA SER A 120 14.09 -10.91 -1.78
C SER A 120 15.09 -11.76 -0.98
N SER A 121 16.37 -11.42 -1.03
CA SER A 121 17.39 -12.12 -0.24
C SER A 121 17.18 -11.96 1.27
N VAL A 122 16.73 -10.80 1.74
CA VAL A 122 16.43 -10.58 3.17
C VAL A 122 15.19 -11.33 3.61
N GLN A 123 14.14 -11.37 2.78
CA GLN A 123 12.84 -11.96 3.14
C GLN A 123 12.79 -13.47 2.92
N LEU A 124 13.43 -13.97 1.87
CA LEU A 124 13.38 -15.39 1.46
C LEU A 124 14.68 -16.15 1.74
N GLY A 125 15.73 -15.47 2.17
CA GLY A 125 17.08 -16.07 2.23
C GLY A 125 17.72 -16.32 0.85
N LYS A 126 16.98 -16.09 -0.24
CA LYS A 126 17.45 -16.25 -1.63
C LYS A 126 16.93 -15.11 -2.52
N SER A 127 17.67 -14.80 -3.58
CA SER A 127 17.26 -13.77 -4.53
C SER A 127 16.25 -14.31 -5.54
N ILE A 128 15.19 -13.53 -5.84
CA ILE A 128 14.24 -13.83 -6.91
C ILE A 128 14.78 -13.46 -8.30
N ILE A 129 15.80 -12.60 -8.36
CA ILE A 129 16.42 -12.13 -9.60
C ILE A 129 17.91 -12.48 -9.56
N GLU A 130 18.37 -13.11 -10.61
CA GLU A 130 19.76 -13.52 -10.77
C GLU A 130 20.39 -12.84 -11.97
N TYR A 131 21.62 -12.37 -11.83
CA TYR A 131 22.43 -11.88 -12.94
C TYR A 131 23.36 -12.99 -13.42
N TYR A 132 23.27 -13.33 -14.69
CA TYR A 132 24.16 -14.29 -15.31
C TYR A 132 25.07 -13.61 -16.34
N GLY A 133 26.39 -13.67 -16.10
CA GLY A 133 27.40 -13.02 -16.94
C GLY A 133 27.77 -13.80 -18.19
N GLY A 134 27.40 -15.08 -18.29
CA GLY A 134 27.60 -15.92 -19.47
C GLY A 134 26.49 -15.78 -20.50
N GLU A 135 26.41 -16.76 -21.41
CA GLU A 135 25.35 -16.88 -22.40
C GLU A 135 24.32 -17.92 -21.95
N ARG A 136 23.04 -17.53 -21.89
CA ARG A 136 21.93 -18.40 -21.55
C ARG A 136 20.75 -18.05 -22.46
N GLN A 137 20.18 -19.05 -23.14
CA GLN A 137 19.07 -18.89 -24.09
C GLN A 137 19.31 -17.75 -25.13
N GLY A 138 20.56 -17.66 -25.68
CA GLY A 138 20.93 -16.67 -26.66
C GLY A 138 21.17 -15.23 -26.13
N LYS A 139 21.06 -15.04 -24.80
CA LYS A 139 21.30 -13.74 -24.18
C LYS A 139 22.59 -13.76 -23.35
N LYS A 140 23.45 -12.78 -23.57
CA LYS A 140 24.68 -12.58 -22.80
C LYS A 140 24.50 -11.48 -21.77
N LYS A 141 25.05 -11.67 -20.57
CA LYS A 141 25.02 -10.69 -19.49
C LYS A 141 23.60 -10.21 -19.17
N ALA A 142 22.70 -11.16 -18.91
CA ALA A 142 21.29 -10.91 -18.70
C ALA A 142 20.84 -11.18 -17.25
N TRP A 143 19.70 -10.61 -16.92
CA TRP A 143 18.99 -10.82 -15.66
C TRP A 143 17.89 -11.85 -15.86
N TRP A 144 17.73 -12.73 -14.89
CA TRP A 144 16.80 -13.87 -14.93
C TRP A 144 15.98 -13.89 -13.65
N LEU A 145 14.76 -14.38 -13.74
CA LEU A 145 14.07 -14.84 -12.54
C LEU A 145 14.62 -16.21 -12.15
N THR A 146 14.77 -16.47 -10.86
CA THR A 146 15.26 -17.74 -10.32
C THR A 146 14.38 -18.88 -10.81
N GLN A 147 14.95 -20.01 -11.22
CA GLN A 147 14.27 -21.11 -11.93
C GLN A 147 12.99 -21.64 -11.26
N GLU A 148 12.93 -21.60 -9.94
CA GLU A 148 11.73 -22.03 -9.18
C GLU A 148 10.49 -21.16 -9.45
N LEU A 149 10.65 -20.00 -10.12
CA LEU A 149 9.60 -19.03 -10.46
C LEU A 149 9.27 -19.04 -11.95
N SER A 150 10.10 -19.68 -12.78
CA SER A 150 10.01 -19.62 -14.25
C SER A 150 9.23 -20.75 -14.89
N ASP A 151 8.87 -21.80 -14.13
CA ASP A 151 8.09 -22.93 -14.66
C ASP A 151 6.59 -22.64 -14.63
N ARG A 152 6.18 -21.73 -15.52
CA ARG A 152 4.81 -21.56 -15.99
C ARG A 152 4.79 -21.37 -17.49
#